data_dacc0b7f56b452e497acfad7f03dd5b7
#
_entry.id   dacc0b7f56b452e497acfad7f03dd5b7
#
_cell.length_a   1.000
_cell.length_b   1.000
_cell.length_c   1.000
_cell.angle_alpha   90.00
_cell.angle_beta   90.00
_cell.angle_gamma   90.00
#
_symmetry.space_group_name_H-M   'P 1'
#
loop_
_entity.id
_entity.type
_entity.pdbx_description
1 polymer ?
#
loop_
_entity_poly.entity_id
_entity_poly.type
_entity_poly.pdbx_seq_one_letter_code
_entity_poly.pdbx_strand_id
1 'polypeptide(L)'
;PSRARLDNRDAANAPPVDISVNHAVTITVQDSIELFRVAETNDGTYAPLGDISTLNRPLRIGFAPDSISGTRVSPETTAALEDVAQLCRDLGHEVIDFKVPLDGKEFTDKFLLYWAAGAAEFAQQASAYSGKPIGPDIVEPWTLGLAAMFQARQSEMEDTIAYLKAFEAVYDDWFSDMDVLLTPVTGSPAVPIGEQAPDGDFDAVMESVLNFAAFTAPMNVAGAASMSVPLSWSSGGLPIGSMFSAKRGEDGLLFELAMQLEMTRPWIARTPPVSAL
;
A
#
# COMPACT_ATOMS: atom_id res chain seq x y z
N PRO A 1 5.86 1.41 -6.95
CA PRO A 1 6.86 2.38 -7.41
C PRO A 1 6.63 3.77 -6.82
N SER A 2 7.68 4.61 -6.86
CA SER A 2 7.52 6.03 -6.56
C SER A 2 6.59 6.69 -7.59
N ARG A 3 5.79 7.67 -7.13
CA ARG A 3 4.90 8.43 -8.01
C ARG A 3 5.70 9.06 -9.15
N ALA A 4 5.10 9.14 -10.33
CA ALA A 4 5.72 9.61 -11.58
C ALA A 4 6.76 8.66 -12.21
N ARG A 5 7.11 7.54 -11.57
CA ARG A 5 8.04 6.58 -12.20
C ARG A 5 7.39 5.73 -13.29
N LEU A 6 6.13 5.33 -13.10
CA LEU A 6 5.40 4.45 -14.03
C LEU A 6 4.08 5.08 -14.53
N ASP A 7 3.85 6.35 -14.24
CA ASP A 7 2.57 6.98 -14.51
C ASP A 7 2.63 7.90 -15.71
N ASN A 8 1.86 7.57 -16.75
CA ASN A 8 1.68 8.37 -17.97
C ASN A 8 0.35 9.16 -17.97
N ARG A 9 -0.27 9.36 -16.79
CA ARG A 9 -1.52 10.10 -16.73
C ARG A 9 -1.33 11.51 -17.24
N ASP A 10 -2.30 11.95 -18.04
CA ASP A 10 -2.36 13.33 -18.49
C ASP A 10 -2.43 14.28 -17.28
N ALA A 11 -1.43 15.12 -17.14
CA ALA A 11 -1.35 16.08 -16.04
C ALA A 11 -2.58 17.00 -15.96
N ALA A 12 -3.28 17.20 -17.07
CA ALA A 12 -4.52 18.00 -17.12
C ALA A 12 -5.70 17.31 -16.40
N ASN A 13 -5.66 15.99 -16.25
CA ASN A 13 -6.69 15.18 -15.61
C ASN A 13 -6.22 14.53 -14.30
N ALA A 14 -5.06 14.93 -13.79
CA ALA A 14 -4.55 14.40 -12.54
C ALA A 14 -5.46 14.78 -11.35
N PRO A 15 -5.76 13.84 -10.44
CA PRO A 15 -6.55 14.15 -9.25
C PRO A 15 -5.77 15.11 -8.33
N PRO A 16 -6.47 15.90 -7.49
CA PRO A 16 -5.84 16.84 -6.56
C PRO A 16 -4.78 16.20 -5.66
N VAL A 17 -5.01 14.96 -5.21
CA VAL A 17 -4.05 14.08 -4.54
C VAL A 17 -4.10 12.73 -5.25
N ASP A 18 -2.97 12.29 -5.76
CA ASP A 18 -2.90 10.96 -6.35
C ASP A 18 -2.60 9.93 -5.26
N ILE A 19 -3.59 9.10 -4.97
CA ILE A 19 -3.49 8.00 -4.01
C ILE A 19 -3.33 6.63 -4.68
N SER A 20 -3.13 6.61 -6.00
CA SER A 20 -2.96 5.37 -6.77
C SER A 20 -1.51 5.19 -7.16
N VAL A 21 -0.93 4.06 -6.78
CA VAL A 21 0.42 3.67 -7.19
C VAL A 21 0.32 2.27 -7.78
N ASN A 22 0.63 2.14 -9.06
CA ASN A 22 0.44 0.89 -9.81
C ASN A 22 1.78 0.33 -10.29
N HIS A 23 1.93 -0.98 -10.14
CA HIS A 23 2.97 -1.78 -10.77
C HIS A 23 2.39 -3.17 -11.07
N ALA A 24 3.21 -4.17 -11.27
CA ALA A 24 2.80 -5.54 -11.50
C ALA A 24 2.94 -6.41 -10.25
N VAL A 25 2.14 -7.47 -10.19
CA VAL A 25 2.35 -8.61 -9.31
C VAL A 25 3.05 -9.69 -10.10
N THR A 26 4.23 -10.11 -9.66
CA THR A 26 5.08 -11.10 -10.33
C THR A 26 5.45 -12.22 -9.37
N ILE A 27 5.87 -13.38 -9.91
CA ILE A 27 6.33 -14.50 -9.09
C ILE A 27 7.77 -14.26 -8.63
N THR A 28 8.62 -13.67 -9.50
CA THR A 28 10.03 -13.40 -9.20
C THR A 28 10.31 -11.91 -9.10
N VAL A 29 11.34 -11.55 -8.36
CA VAL A 29 11.83 -10.17 -8.29
C VAL A 29 12.38 -9.73 -9.65
N GLN A 30 13.06 -10.62 -10.37
CA GLN A 30 13.60 -10.31 -11.70
C GLN A 30 12.51 -9.89 -12.69
N ASP A 31 11.36 -10.59 -12.73
CA ASP A 31 10.25 -10.22 -13.61
C ASP A 31 9.69 -8.83 -13.25
N SER A 32 9.63 -8.51 -11.95
CA SER A 32 9.21 -7.18 -11.48
C SER A 32 10.17 -6.08 -11.95
N ILE A 33 11.48 -6.32 -11.87
CA ILE A 33 12.51 -5.38 -12.34
C ILE A 33 12.37 -5.15 -13.85
N GLU A 34 12.22 -6.20 -14.66
CA GLU A 34 12.09 -6.07 -16.11
C GLU A 34 10.81 -5.34 -16.51
N LEU A 35 9.68 -5.64 -15.85
CA LEU A 35 8.43 -4.93 -16.09
C LEU A 35 8.55 -3.45 -15.68
N PHE A 36 9.25 -3.17 -14.58
CA PHE A 36 9.49 -1.78 -14.16
C PHE A 36 10.27 -1.02 -15.22
N ARG A 37 11.38 -1.58 -15.74
CA ARG A 37 12.21 -0.96 -16.78
C ARG A 37 11.44 -0.64 -18.06
N VAL A 38 10.53 -1.54 -18.46
CA VAL A 38 9.71 -1.35 -19.67
C VAL A 38 8.65 -0.27 -19.46
N ALA A 39 8.11 -0.16 -18.25
CA ALA A 39 7.05 0.78 -17.91
C ALA A 39 7.55 2.14 -17.37
N GLU A 40 8.85 2.23 -17.07
CA GLU A 40 9.44 3.43 -16.46
C GLU A 40 9.33 4.64 -17.40
N THR A 41 8.86 5.75 -16.85
CA THR A 41 8.81 7.04 -17.56
C THR A 41 10.12 7.79 -17.42
N ASN A 42 10.48 8.56 -18.45
CA ASN A 42 11.66 9.43 -18.46
C ASN A 42 11.23 10.90 -18.47
N ASP A 43 10.47 11.32 -17.49
CA ASP A 43 10.05 12.73 -17.34
C ASP A 43 11.08 13.62 -16.65
N GLY A 44 12.18 13.02 -16.17
CA GLY A 44 13.27 13.72 -15.47
C GLY A 44 13.03 13.90 -13.97
N THR A 45 11.93 13.43 -13.41
CA THR A 45 11.65 13.50 -11.96
C THR A 45 12.65 12.66 -11.17
N TYR A 46 12.97 11.46 -11.65
CA TYR A 46 13.95 10.55 -11.06
C TYR A 46 14.97 10.09 -12.08
N ALA A 47 16.15 9.70 -11.62
CA ALA A 47 17.10 8.98 -12.47
C ALA A 47 16.51 7.64 -12.91
N PRO A 48 16.80 7.15 -14.13
CA PRO A 48 16.38 5.82 -14.56
C PRO A 48 16.83 4.74 -13.57
N LEU A 49 16.04 3.66 -13.44
CA LEU A 49 16.32 2.55 -12.51
C LEU A 49 17.73 1.99 -12.68
N GLY A 50 18.25 1.94 -13.90
CA GLY A 50 19.58 1.42 -14.20
C GLY A 50 19.72 -0.08 -13.93
N ASP A 51 20.95 -0.53 -13.72
CA ASP A 51 21.24 -1.90 -13.36
C ASP A 51 21.04 -2.12 -11.86
N ILE A 52 20.24 -3.12 -11.52
CA ILE A 52 20.04 -3.55 -10.14
C ILE A 52 21.06 -4.61 -9.81
N SER A 53 21.84 -4.38 -8.79
CA SER A 53 22.85 -5.31 -8.28
C SER A 53 22.42 -5.90 -6.93
N THR A 54 23.15 -6.89 -6.46
CA THR A 54 22.98 -7.38 -5.10
C THR A 54 23.34 -6.29 -4.10
N LEU A 55 22.53 -6.13 -3.07
CA LEU A 55 22.75 -5.18 -1.99
C LEU A 55 24.14 -5.42 -1.34
N ASN A 56 24.99 -4.40 -1.30
CA ASN A 56 26.40 -4.49 -0.91
C ASN A 56 26.73 -3.79 0.42
N ARG A 57 25.73 -3.29 1.13
CA ARG A 57 25.87 -2.63 2.41
C ARG A 57 24.76 -3.02 3.39
N PRO A 58 25.00 -2.94 4.69
CA PRO A 58 23.91 -2.99 5.67
C PRO A 58 22.92 -1.85 5.44
N LEU A 59 21.66 -2.12 5.68
CA LEU A 59 20.60 -1.12 5.75
C LEU A 59 20.21 -0.88 7.20
N ARG A 60 19.72 0.33 7.47
CA ARG A 60 19.03 0.65 8.70
C ARG A 60 17.53 0.60 8.44
N ILE A 61 16.86 -0.40 9.05
CA ILE A 61 15.46 -0.75 8.79
C ILE A 61 14.63 -0.37 10.03
N GLY A 62 13.71 0.57 9.87
CA GLY A 62 12.71 0.91 10.88
C GLY A 62 11.64 -0.19 10.95
N PHE A 63 11.42 -0.76 12.12
CA PHE A 63 10.42 -1.79 12.38
C PHE A 63 9.18 -1.17 13.02
N ALA A 64 8.04 -1.19 12.32
CA ALA A 64 6.78 -0.61 12.78
C ALA A 64 5.63 -1.62 12.62
N PRO A 65 5.43 -2.51 13.61
CA PRO A 65 4.41 -3.56 13.55
C PRO A 65 2.99 -3.05 13.81
N ASP A 66 2.85 -1.89 14.42
CA ASP A 66 1.57 -1.35 14.84
C ASP A 66 0.89 -0.54 13.73
N SER A 67 -0.43 -0.67 13.61
CA SER A 67 -1.22 0.19 12.73
C SER A 67 -1.23 1.64 13.22
N ILE A 68 -1.08 2.58 12.29
CA ILE A 68 -1.15 4.03 12.61
C ILE A 68 -2.53 4.44 13.13
N SER A 69 -3.60 3.79 12.67
CA SER A 69 -4.98 4.06 13.11
C SER A 69 -5.32 3.41 14.46
N GLY A 70 -4.43 2.59 15.01
CA GLY A 70 -4.66 1.84 16.24
C GLY A 70 -5.57 0.62 16.05
N THR A 71 -5.82 0.20 14.80
CA THR A 71 -6.54 -1.04 14.50
C THR A 71 -5.73 -2.27 14.90
N ARG A 72 -6.42 -3.35 15.23
CA ARG A 72 -5.79 -4.56 15.74
C ARG A 72 -5.09 -5.33 14.62
N VAL A 73 -3.81 -5.65 14.84
CA VAL A 73 -3.05 -6.58 14.00
C VAL A 73 -3.20 -8.00 14.53
N SER A 74 -3.36 -8.98 13.64
CA SER A 74 -3.49 -10.38 14.05
C SER A 74 -2.18 -10.92 14.62
N PRO A 75 -2.23 -11.85 15.61
CA PRO A 75 -1.01 -12.46 16.14
C PRO A 75 -0.15 -13.16 15.09
N GLU A 76 -0.76 -13.76 14.07
CA GLU A 76 -0.02 -14.42 12.98
C GLU A 76 0.73 -13.39 12.12
N THR A 77 0.11 -12.26 11.83
CA THR A 77 0.76 -11.16 11.09
C THR A 77 1.91 -10.56 11.89
N THR A 78 1.71 -10.33 13.19
CA THR A 78 2.77 -9.81 14.07
C THR A 78 3.96 -10.79 14.14
N ALA A 79 3.70 -12.07 14.38
CA ALA A 79 4.75 -13.09 14.44
C ALA A 79 5.50 -13.25 13.10
N ALA A 80 4.77 -13.16 11.98
CA ALA A 80 5.37 -13.18 10.65
C ALA A 80 6.31 -11.99 10.43
N LEU A 81 5.92 -10.79 10.85
CA LEU A 81 6.76 -9.60 10.70
C LEU A 81 7.99 -9.64 11.61
N GLU A 82 7.85 -10.15 12.84
CA GLU A 82 8.98 -10.36 13.77
C GLU A 82 10.01 -11.34 13.19
N ASP A 83 9.55 -12.44 12.57
CA ASP A 83 10.42 -13.41 11.89
C ASP A 83 11.18 -12.76 10.72
N VAL A 84 10.52 -11.90 9.95
CA VAL A 84 11.16 -11.15 8.85
C VAL A 84 12.15 -10.12 9.38
N ALA A 85 11.84 -9.45 10.48
CA ALA A 85 12.78 -8.53 11.14
C ALA A 85 14.03 -9.28 11.61
N GLN A 86 13.87 -10.52 12.14
CA GLN A 86 15.00 -11.37 12.51
C GLN A 86 15.81 -11.81 11.28
N LEU A 87 15.14 -12.19 10.18
CA LEU A 87 15.82 -12.49 8.92
C LEU A 87 16.68 -11.31 8.43
N CYS A 88 16.19 -10.08 8.53
CA CYS A 88 16.97 -8.89 8.17
C CYS A 88 18.20 -8.71 9.07
N ARG A 89 18.10 -8.98 10.38
CA ARG A 89 19.25 -8.96 11.30
C ARG A 89 20.28 -10.04 10.95
N ASP A 90 19.83 -11.24 10.62
CA ASP A 90 20.70 -12.37 10.24
C ASP A 90 21.44 -12.08 8.91
N LEU A 91 20.87 -11.25 8.04
CA LEU A 91 21.49 -10.74 6.82
C LEU A 91 22.47 -9.57 7.08
N GLY A 92 22.59 -9.12 8.33
CA GLY A 92 23.52 -8.07 8.74
C GLY A 92 22.95 -6.65 8.70
N HIS A 93 21.63 -6.49 8.51
CA HIS A 93 20.98 -5.18 8.60
C HIS A 93 20.76 -4.77 10.07
N GLU A 94 20.76 -3.48 10.32
CA GLU A 94 20.34 -2.91 11.58
C GLU A 94 18.83 -2.72 11.59
N VAL A 95 18.11 -3.44 12.47
CA VAL A 95 16.66 -3.28 12.63
C VAL A 95 16.39 -2.56 13.95
N ILE A 96 15.79 -1.38 13.83
CA ILE A 96 15.47 -0.49 14.95
C ILE A 96 13.95 -0.39 15.13
N ASP A 97 13.48 -0.29 16.37
CA ASP A 97 12.07 0.01 16.62
C ASP A 97 11.74 1.42 16.10
N PHE A 98 10.70 1.51 15.30
CA PHE A 98 10.24 2.78 14.75
C PHE A 98 8.76 2.99 15.03
N LYS A 99 8.46 4.05 15.74
CA LYS A 99 7.08 4.49 15.92
C LYS A 99 6.79 5.58 14.91
N VAL A 100 5.86 5.32 14.00
CA VAL A 100 5.46 6.27 12.97
C VAL A 100 4.98 7.58 13.63
N PRO A 101 5.65 8.73 13.37
CA PRO A 101 5.33 10.00 14.02
C PRO A 101 4.16 10.70 13.31
N LEU A 102 2.97 10.11 13.40
CA LEU A 102 1.76 10.56 12.72
C LEU A 102 0.55 10.45 13.66
N ASP A 103 -0.34 11.46 13.65
CA ASP A 103 -1.70 11.27 14.16
C ASP A 103 -2.48 10.39 13.20
N GLY A 104 -2.48 9.09 13.51
CA GLY A 104 -3.07 8.10 12.62
C GLY A 104 -4.59 8.18 12.53
N LYS A 105 -5.27 8.75 13.54
CA LYS A 105 -6.72 8.96 13.47
C LYS A 105 -7.05 10.09 12.52
N GLU A 106 -6.36 11.21 12.64
CA GLU A 106 -6.54 12.34 11.73
C GLU A 106 -6.20 11.93 10.28
N PHE A 107 -5.06 11.27 10.09
CA PHE A 107 -4.68 10.79 8.75
C PHE A 107 -5.73 9.87 8.14
N THR A 108 -6.20 8.86 8.91
CA THR A 108 -7.20 7.90 8.42
C THR A 108 -8.53 8.60 8.10
N ASP A 109 -8.97 9.55 8.92
CA ASP A 109 -10.19 10.31 8.68
C ASP A 109 -10.11 11.14 7.38
N LYS A 110 -8.99 11.85 7.17
CA LYS A 110 -8.76 12.63 5.95
C LYS A 110 -8.63 11.73 4.71
N PHE A 111 -7.89 10.61 4.83
CA PHE A 111 -7.76 9.64 3.74
C PHE A 111 -9.12 9.05 3.33
N LEU A 112 -9.94 8.63 4.30
CA LEU A 112 -11.25 8.06 4.03
C LEU A 112 -12.21 9.06 3.40
N LEU A 113 -12.21 10.32 3.85
CA LEU A 113 -13.02 11.36 3.23
C LEU A 113 -12.62 11.59 1.76
N TYR A 114 -11.31 11.62 1.48
CA TYR A 114 -10.81 11.76 0.12
C TYR A 114 -11.17 10.54 -0.76
N TRP A 115 -11.02 9.34 -0.22
CA TRP A 115 -11.41 8.11 -0.91
C TRP A 115 -12.92 8.04 -1.19
N ALA A 116 -13.73 8.47 -0.23
CA ALA A 116 -15.18 8.55 -0.37
C ALA A 116 -15.62 9.54 -1.46
N ALA A 117 -14.87 10.62 -1.69
CA ALA A 117 -15.12 11.53 -2.79
C ALA A 117 -14.98 10.82 -4.16
N GLY A 118 -13.98 9.94 -4.32
CA GLY A 118 -13.83 9.11 -5.52
C GLY A 118 -15.02 8.16 -5.73
N ALA A 119 -15.56 7.57 -4.66
CA ALA A 119 -16.75 6.74 -4.75
C ALA A 119 -18.00 7.54 -5.16
N ALA A 120 -18.14 8.77 -4.67
CA ALA A 120 -19.23 9.66 -5.07
C ALA A 120 -19.13 10.08 -6.55
N GLU A 121 -17.93 10.38 -7.02
CA GLU A 121 -17.67 10.67 -8.43
C GLU A 121 -17.97 9.47 -9.32
N PHE A 122 -17.51 8.27 -8.94
CA PHE A 122 -17.82 7.03 -9.66
C PHE A 122 -19.34 6.78 -9.76
N ALA A 123 -20.09 6.98 -8.67
CA ALA A 123 -21.54 6.83 -8.67
C ALA A 123 -22.23 7.84 -9.64
N GLN A 124 -21.73 9.07 -9.73
CA GLN A 124 -22.20 10.07 -10.69
C GLN A 124 -21.90 9.67 -12.12
N GLN A 125 -20.70 9.20 -12.42
CA GLN A 125 -20.31 8.72 -13.75
C GLN A 125 -21.14 7.51 -14.16
N ALA A 126 -21.38 6.54 -13.27
CA ALA A 126 -22.22 5.38 -13.51
C ALA A 126 -23.68 5.78 -13.81
N SER A 127 -24.22 6.78 -13.09
CA SER A 127 -25.54 7.34 -13.34
C SER A 127 -25.62 8.02 -14.72
N ALA A 128 -24.64 8.84 -15.04
CA ALA A 128 -24.58 9.52 -16.34
C ALA A 128 -24.48 8.52 -17.52
N TYR A 129 -23.66 7.47 -17.37
CA TYR A 129 -23.49 6.43 -18.37
C TYR A 129 -24.75 5.57 -18.56
N SER A 130 -25.39 5.16 -17.47
CA SER A 130 -26.57 4.29 -17.50
C SER A 130 -27.88 5.02 -17.81
N GLY A 131 -27.92 6.35 -17.67
CA GLY A 131 -29.14 7.15 -17.74
C GLY A 131 -30.13 6.91 -16.59
N LYS A 132 -29.69 6.24 -15.51
CA LYS A 132 -30.50 5.93 -14.33
C LYS A 132 -30.08 6.81 -13.15
N PRO A 133 -30.99 7.10 -12.18
CA PRO A 133 -30.63 7.77 -10.96
C PRO A 133 -29.64 6.93 -10.12
N ILE A 134 -28.79 7.60 -9.33
CA ILE A 134 -27.87 6.92 -8.40
C ILE A 134 -28.69 6.05 -7.45
N GLY A 135 -28.34 4.79 -7.35
CA GLY A 135 -29.03 3.82 -6.49
C GLY A 135 -28.47 2.40 -6.63
N PRO A 136 -29.04 1.42 -5.90
CA PRO A 136 -28.52 0.05 -5.82
C PRO A 136 -28.65 -0.72 -7.16
N ASP A 137 -29.37 -0.16 -8.15
CA ASP A 137 -29.47 -0.75 -9.48
C ASP A 137 -28.23 -0.51 -10.37
N ILE A 138 -27.33 0.40 -9.97
CA ILE A 138 -26.17 0.79 -10.77
C ILE A 138 -24.84 0.77 -10.03
N VAL A 139 -24.86 0.86 -8.71
CA VAL A 139 -23.66 0.74 -7.86
C VAL A 139 -24.02 0.00 -6.56
N GLU A 140 -23.04 -0.68 -5.98
CA GLU A 140 -23.22 -1.47 -4.77
C GLU A 140 -23.55 -0.60 -3.54
N PRO A 141 -24.23 -1.15 -2.52
CA PRO A 141 -24.49 -0.49 -1.24
C PRO A 141 -23.24 0.12 -0.58
N TRP A 142 -22.10 -0.54 -0.68
CA TRP A 142 -20.81 -0.03 -0.23
C TRP A 142 -20.45 1.32 -0.85
N THR A 143 -20.54 1.41 -2.18
CA THR A 143 -20.26 2.65 -2.94
C THR A 143 -21.25 3.75 -2.58
N LEU A 144 -22.54 3.39 -2.39
CA LEU A 144 -23.56 4.36 -1.93
C LEU A 144 -23.28 4.89 -0.53
N GLY A 145 -22.84 4.05 0.40
CA GLY A 145 -22.46 4.43 1.75
C GLY A 145 -21.29 5.42 1.77
N LEU A 146 -20.23 5.13 1.00
CA LEU A 146 -19.10 6.04 0.83
C LEU A 146 -19.53 7.37 0.21
N ALA A 147 -20.35 7.35 -0.84
CA ALA A 147 -20.86 8.57 -1.46
C ALA A 147 -21.69 9.43 -0.47
N ALA A 148 -22.50 8.80 0.37
CA ALA A 148 -23.25 9.47 1.42
C ALA A 148 -22.32 10.08 2.49
N MET A 149 -21.28 9.35 2.90
CA MET A 149 -20.26 9.86 3.84
C MET A 149 -19.57 11.13 3.28
N PHE A 150 -19.17 11.10 1.99
CA PHE A 150 -18.61 12.28 1.34
C PHE A 150 -19.58 13.46 1.30
N GLN A 151 -20.85 13.24 0.90
CA GLN A 151 -21.86 14.30 0.80
C GLN A 151 -22.09 14.99 2.13
N ALA A 152 -22.08 14.23 3.24
CA ALA A 152 -22.25 14.78 4.59
C ALA A 152 -21.09 15.67 5.03
N ARG A 153 -19.91 15.52 4.44
CA ARG A 153 -18.65 16.17 4.84
C ARG A 153 -17.96 16.94 3.72
N GLN A 154 -18.65 17.21 2.62
CA GLN A 154 -18.07 17.84 1.41
C GLN A 154 -17.37 19.18 1.71
N SER A 155 -17.86 19.95 2.70
CA SER A 155 -17.25 21.21 3.10
C SER A 155 -15.84 21.09 3.69
N GLU A 156 -15.41 19.87 4.11
CA GLU A 156 -14.10 19.62 4.68
C GLU A 156 -13.04 19.25 3.61
N MET A 157 -13.44 19.19 2.33
CA MET A 157 -12.57 18.63 1.27
C MET A 157 -11.34 19.51 0.99
N GLU A 158 -11.47 20.83 1.04
CA GLU A 158 -10.34 21.73 0.81
C GLU A 158 -9.24 21.51 1.85
N ASP A 159 -9.59 21.46 3.13
CA ASP A 159 -8.65 21.17 4.23
C ASP A 159 -8.08 19.75 4.12
N THR A 160 -8.91 18.79 3.71
CA THR A 160 -8.48 17.40 3.49
C THR A 160 -7.42 17.30 2.40
N ILE A 161 -7.63 17.95 1.25
CA ILE A 161 -6.67 17.98 0.15
C ILE A 161 -5.37 18.66 0.59
N ALA A 162 -5.46 19.79 1.30
CA ALA A 162 -4.28 20.50 1.81
C ALA A 162 -3.46 19.63 2.76
N TYR A 163 -4.12 18.92 3.70
CA TYR A 163 -3.49 17.99 4.62
C TYR A 163 -2.76 16.85 3.89
N LEU A 164 -3.45 16.18 2.95
CA LEU A 164 -2.87 15.04 2.23
C LEU A 164 -1.71 15.46 1.30
N LYS A 165 -1.76 16.67 0.70
CA LYS A 165 -0.63 17.21 -0.08
C LYS A 165 0.58 17.50 0.78
N ALA A 166 0.40 18.02 1.99
CA ALA A 166 1.49 18.28 2.91
C ALA A 166 2.17 17.00 3.42
N PHE A 167 1.47 15.87 3.36
CA PHE A 167 1.94 14.60 3.91
C PHE A 167 3.18 14.05 3.20
N GLU A 168 3.42 14.37 1.93
CA GLU A 168 4.61 13.94 1.20
C GLU A 168 5.92 14.33 1.90
N ALA A 169 6.00 15.57 2.40
CA ALA A 169 7.16 16.04 3.15
C ALA A 169 7.29 15.35 4.51
N VAL A 170 6.15 15.15 5.21
CA VAL A 170 6.12 14.42 6.48
C VAL A 170 6.63 13.01 6.32
N TYR A 171 6.24 12.33 5.24
CA TYR A 171 6.71 10.98 4.94
C TYR A 171 8.22 10.92 4.66
N ASP A 172 8.73 11.85 3.86
CA ASP A 172 10.17 11.89 3.53
C ASP A 172 11.04 12.10 4.78
N ASP A 173 10.55 12.83 5.78
CA ASP A 173 11.26 13.06 7.05
C ASP A 173 11.41 11.77 7.88
N TRP A 174 10.56 10.76 7.70
CA TRP A 174 10.71 9.46 8.37
C TRP A 174 12.05 8.78 8.02
N PHE A 175 12.58 9.05 6.83
CA PHE A 175 13.80 8.45 6.32
C PHE A 175 15.07 9.29 6.58
N SER A 176 15.01 10.22 7.54
CA SER A 176 16.19 11.00 7.94
C SER A 176 17.27 10.16 8.63
N ASP A 177 16.89 9.06 9.28
CA ASP A 177 17.76 8.18 10.07
C ASP A 177 17.52 6.69 9.79
N MET A 178 16.89 6.34 8.69
CA MET A 178 16.71 4.96 8.23
C MET A 178 16.66 4.90 6.70
N ASP A 179 17.01 3.74 6.14
CA ASP A 179 16.95 3.48 4.70
C ASP A 179 15.58 2.97 4.27
N VAL A 180 14.99 2.09 5.08
CA VAL A 180 13.77 1.33 4.75
C VAL A 180 12.88 1.21 5.98
N LEU A 181 11.57 1.24 5.76
CA LEU A 181 10.55 0.98 6.77
C LEU A 181 9.94 -0.40 6.53
N LEU A 182 9.91 -1.25 7.56
CA LEU A 182 9.28 -2.58 7.55
C LEU A 182 7.98 -2.54 8.34
N THR A 183 6.86 -2.85 7.68
CA THR A 183 5.51 -2.96 8.26
C THR A 183 4.81 -4.21 7.77
N PRO A 184 3.69 -4.62 8.37
CA PRO A 184 2.74 -5.49 7.71
C PRO A 184 2.21 -4.84 6.40
N VAL A 185 1.69 -5.65 5.47
CA VAL A 185 0.89 -5.15 4.34
C VAL A 185 -0.56 -4.96 4.78
N THR A 186 -1.09 -5.96 5.45
CA THR A 186 -2.47 -6.05 5.94
C THR A 186 -2.50 -6.40 7.42
N GLY A 187 -3.55 -6.02 8.13
CA GLY A 187 -3.70 -6.31 9.56
C GLY A 187 -3.90 -7.79 9.89
N SER A 188 -4.26 -8.61 8.91
CA SER A 188 -4.46 -10.06 9.04
C SER A 188 -4.11 -10.78 7.74
N PRO A 189 -3.94 -12.12 7.72
CA PRO A 189 -4.02 -12.89 6.50
C PRO A 189 -5.33 -12.61 5.75
N ALA A 190 -5.41 -13.04 4.48
CA ALA A 190 -6.61 -12.83 3.66
C ALA A 190 -7.89 -13.25 4.40
N VAL A 191 -8.87 -12.37 4.41
CA VAL A 191 -10.17 -12.62 5.03
C VAL A 191 -11.00 -13.63 4.22
N PRO A 192 -11.98 -14.34 4.84
CA PRO A 192 -12.87 -15.24 4.12
C PRO A 192 -13.63 -14.53 3.00
N ILE A 193 -13.91 -15.27 1.91
CA ILE A 193 -14.73 -14.77 0.82
C ILE A 193 -16.12 -14.40 1.37
N GLY A 194 -16.56 -13.19 1.07
CA GLY A 194 -17.85 -12.63 1.50
C GLY A 194 -17.80 -11.78 2.76
N GLU A 195 -16.71 -11.80 3.54
CA GLU A 195 -16.59 -10.96 4.75
C GLU A 195 -16.63 -9.46 4.43
N GLN A 196 -16.05 -9.08 3.30
CA GLN A 196 -16.06 -7.70 2.80
C GLN A 196 -16.92 -7.55 1.55
N ALA A 197 -18.04 -8.30 1.50
CA ALA A 197 -18.96 -8.22 0.37
C ALA A 197 -19.58 -6.80 0.29
N PRO A 198 -19.62 -6.18 -0.92
CA PRO A 198 -20.05 -4.79 -1.10
C PRO A 198 -21.55 -4.56 -0.89
N ASP A 199 -22.33 -5.63 -0.73
CA ASP A 199 -23.75 -5.65 -0.41
C ASP A 199 -24.03 -5.90 1.09
N GLY A 200 -22.98 -6.05 1.91
CA GLY A 200 -23.08 -6.20 3.36
C GLY A 200 -23.48 -4.91 4.08
N ASP A 201 -23.63 -5.02 5.41
CA ASP A 201 -23.83 -3.85 6.27
C ASP A 201 -22.63 -2.90 6.16
N PHE A 202 -22.89 -1.63 5.87
CA PHE A 202 -21.86 -0.65 5.57
C PHE A 202 -20.85 -0.47 6.72
N ASP A 203 -21.33 -0.38 7.96
CA ASP A 203 -20.45 -0.12 9.11
C ASP A 203 -19.60 -1.35 9.42
N ALA A 204 -20.17 -2.56 9.32
CA ALA A 204 -19.44 -3.81 9.51
C ALA A 204 -18.38 -4.04 8.43
N VAL A 205 -18.71 -3.77 7.16
CA VAL A 205 -17.74 -3.85 6.06
C VAL A 205 -16.65 -2.80 6.23
N MET A 206 -16.99 -1.57 6.62
CA MET A 206 -16.01 -0.51 6.89
C MET A 206 -15.03 -0.90 8.00
N GLU A 207 -15.54 -1.44 9.11
CA GLU A 207 -14.67 -1.92 10.20
C GLU A 207 -13.72 -3.02 9.72
N SER A 208 -14.23 -4.02 8.97
CA SER A 208 -13.41 -5.11 8.43
C SER A 208 -12.35 -4.57 7.45
N VAL A 209 -12.71 -3.66 6.55
CA VAL A 209 -11.79 -3.05 5.58
C VAL A 209 -10.69 -2.25 6.31
N LEU A 210 -11.04 -1.45 7.30
CA LEU A 210 -10.07 -0.65 8.06
C LEU A 210 -9.10 -1.51 8.88
N ASN A 211 -9.59 -2.60 9.47
CA ASN A 211 -8.74 -3.56 10.17
C ASN A 211 -7.79 -4.30 9.21
N PHE A 212 -8.27 -4.61 7.99
CA PHE A 212 -7.49 -5.31 7.00
C PHE A 212 -6.49 -4.40 6.28
N ALA A 213 -6.93 -3.25 5.72
CA ALA A 213 -6.10 -2.33 4.93
C ALA A 213 -5.36 -1.28 5.78
N ALA A 214 -4.82 -1.68 6.93
CA ALA A 214 -4.36 -0.78 7.99
C ALA A 214 -3.02 -0.07 7.73
N PHE A 215 -2.25 -0.43 6.68
CA PHE A 215 -0.86 -0.01 6.53
C PHE A 215 -0.52 0.73 5.24
N THR A 216 -1.22 0.48 4.14
CA THR A 216 -0.80 0.91 2.80
C THR A 216 -1.12 2.36 2.45
N ALA A 217 -2.12 2.96 3.11
CA ALA A 217 -2.61 4.30 2.79
C ALA A 217 -1.53 5.41 2.86
N PRO A 218 -0.65 5.46 3.89
CA PRO A 218 0.39 6.48 3.95
C PRO A 218 1.34 6.44 2.75
N MET A 219 1.75 5.26 2.31
CA MET A 219 2.65 5.08 1.17
C MET A 219 1.99 5.53 -0.14
N ASN A 220 0.70 5.25 -0.31
CA ASN A 220 -0.06 5.70 -1.46
C ASN A 220 -0.19 7.23 -1.49
N VAL A 221 -0.54 7.85 -0.37
CA VAL A 221 -0.66 9.32 -0.27
C VAL A 221 0.70 9.98 -0.53
N ALA A 222 1.77 9.48 0.07
CA ALA A 222 3.12 9.99 -0.17
C ALA A 222 3.61 9.73 -1.60
N GLY A 223 3.03 8.78 -2.33
CA GLY A 223 3.57 8.35 -3.63
C GLY A 223 4.94 7.72 -3.51
N ALA A 224 5.12 6.90 -2.47
CA ALA A 224 6.40 6.33 -2.09
C ALA A 224 6.70 5.00 -2.80
N ALA A 225 7.98 4.67 -2.87
CA ALA A 225 8.41 3.33 -3.23
C ALA A 225 8.03 2.34 -2.13
N SER A 226 7.31 1.29 -2.47
CA SER A 226 6.93 0.21 -1.55
C SER A 226 6.83 -1.12 -2.28
N MET A 227 7.21 -2.19 -1.60
CA MET A 227 7.10 -3.55 -2.10
C MET A 227 6.48 -4.46 -1.04
N SER A 228 5.73 -5.45 -1.49
CA SER A 228 5.28 -6.58 -0.65
C SER A 228 5.98 -7.85 -1.09
N VAL A 229 6.61 -8.55 -0.14
CA VAL A 229 7.28 -9.83 -0.40
C VAL A 229 6.68 -10.93 0.47
N PRO A 230 6.42 -12.14 -0.09
CA PRO A 230 5.73 -13.23 0.61
C PRO A 230 6.74 -14.10 1.38
N LEU A 231 7.27 -13.57 2.47
CA LEU A 231 8.30 -14.24 3.28
C LEU A 231 7.73 -15.18 4.35
N SER A 232 6.44 -15.12 4.62
CA SER A 232 5.79 -15.90 5.68
C SER A 232 4.42 -16.43 5.26
N TRP A 233 3.95 -17.46 5.99
CA TRP A 233 2.64 -18.06 5.77
C TRP A 233 1.93 -18.26 7.11
N SER A 234 0.60 -18.12 7.08
CA SER A 234 -0.25 -18.42 8.23
C SER A 234 -0.26 -19.93 8.54
N SER A 235 -0.75 -20.29 9.71
CA SER A 235 -0.98 -21.70 10.08
C SER A 235 -1.93 -22.42 9.11
N GLY A 236 -2.83 -21.70 8.44
CA GLY A 236 -3.72 -22.18 7.40
C GLY A 236 -3.11 -22.23 5.99
N GLY A 237 -1.82 -21.86 5.83
CA GLY A 237 -1.12 -21.88 4.53
C GLY A 237 -1.38 -20.66 3.65
N LEU A 238 -2.02 -19.60 4.16
CA LEU A 238 -2.18 -18.35 3.44
C LEU A 238 -0.89 -17.53 3.47
N PRO A 239 -0.47 -16.90 2.37
CA PRO A 239 0.71 -16.03 2.38
C PRO A 239 0.46 -14.79 3.24
N ILE A 240 1.49 -14.38 3.97
CA ILE A 240 1.52 -13.14 4.75
C ILE A 240 2.60 -12.27 4.14
N GLY A 241 2.20 -11.13 3.57
CA GLY A 241 3.11 -10.17 2.97
C GLY A 241 3.82 -9.34 4.03
N SER A 242 5.11 -9.08 3.80
CA SER A 242 5.88 -8.08 4.53
C SER A 242 6.11 -6.89 3.61
N MET A 243 5.76 -5.69 4.07
CA MET A 243 5.92 -4.47 3.30
C MET A 243 7.21 -3.76 3.67
N PHE A 244 8.03 -3.51 2.67
CA PHE A 244 9.20 -2.65 2.78
C PHE A 244 8.93 -1.39 1.98
N SER A 245 9.11 -0.25 2.63
CA SER A 245 8.91 1.06 2.03
C SER A 245 10.17 1.89 2.16
N ALA A 246 10.44 2.74 1.18
CA ALA A 246 11.61 3.61 1.17
C ALA A 246 11.21 5.04 0.84
N LYS A 247 12.16 5.95 0.94
CA LYS A 247 11.98 7.32 0.49
C LYS A 247 11.58 7.35 -0.98
N ARG A 248 10.85 8.36 -1.39
CA ARG A 248 10.47 8.55 -2.80
C ARG A 248 11.71 8.59 -3.70
N GLY A 249 11.69 7.83 -4.79
CA GLY A 249 12.80 7.68 -5.73
C GLY A 249 13.72 6.49 -5.45
N GLU A 250 13.63 5.88 -4.27
CA GLU A 250 14.50 4.76 -3.83
C GLU A 250 13.97 3.38 -4.26
N ASP A 251 13.29 3.30 -5.42
CA ASP A 251 12.78 2.03 -5.96
C ASP A 251 13.90 1.01 -6.20
N GLY A 252 15.07 1.47 -6.63
CA GLY A 252 16.25 0.61 -6.84
C GLY A 252 16.72 -0.07 -5.57
N LEU A 253 16.76 0.65 -4.44
CA LEU A 253 17.12 0.10 -3.14
C LEU A 253 16.17 -1.04 -2.72
N LEU A 254 14.88 -0.86 -2.97
CA LEU A 254 13.89 -1.91 -2.66
C LEU A 254 14.08 -3.14 -3.54
N PHE A 255 14.41 -3.00 -4.82
CA PHE A 255 14.71 -4.14 -5.69
C PHE A 255 15.99 -4.86 -5.26
N GLU A 256 17.05 -4.15 -4.86
CA GLU A 256 18.27 -4.76 -4.33
C GLU A 256 17.99 -5.57 -3.06
N LEU A 257 17.19 -5.01 -2.13
CA LEU A 257 16.76 -5.73 -0.93
C LEU A 257 15.86 -6.93 -1.27
N ALA A 258 14.91 -6.77 -2.21
CA ALA A 258 14.03 -7.85 -2.63
C ALA A 258 14.81 -9.03 -3.21
N MET A 259 15.82 -8.79 -4.05
CA MET A 259 16.70 -9.83 -4.59
C MET A 259 17.44 -10.57 -3.47
N GLN A 260 17.97 -9.85 -2.47
CA GLN A 260 18.65 -10.48 -1.34
C GLN A 260 17.69 -11.37 -0.52
N LEU A 261 16.46 -10.90 -0.27
CA LEU A 261 15.43 -11.64 0.46
C LEU A 261 14.98 -12.88 -0.32
N GLU A 262 14.73 -12.77 -1.65
CA GLU A 262 14.35 -13.88 -2.52
C GLU A 262 15.43 -14.97 -2.57
N MET A 263 16.70 -14.57 -2.66
CA MET A 263 17.83 -15.51 -2.64
C MET A 263 17.96 -16.25 -1.30
N THR A 264 17.66 -15.57 -0.19
CA THR A 264 17.82 -16.14 1.16
C THR A 264 16.63 -17.00 1.57
N ARG A 265 15.42 -16.57 1.22
CA ARG A 265 14.16 -17.26 1.54
C ARG A 265 13.29 -17.34 0.28
N PRO A 266 13.61 -18.23 -0.68
CA PRO A 266 12.90 -18.31 -1.96
C PRO A 266 11.47 -18.82 -1.77
N TRP A 267 10.53 -18.17 -2.46
CA TRP A 267 9.10 -18.50 -2.42
C TRP A 267 8.57 -19.14 -3.71
N ILE A 268 9.35 -19.18 -4.79
CA ILE A 268 8.91 -19.68 -6.11
C ILE A 268 8.33 -21.10 -6.08
N ALA A 269 8.81 -21.96 -5.17
CA ALA A 269 8.30 -23.34 -5.01
C ALA A 269 6.99 -23.42 -4.21
N ARG A 270 6.51 -22.31 -3.67
CA ARG A 270 5.27 -22.25 -2.91
C ARG A 270 4.09 -21.98 -3.83
N THR A 271 3.39 -23.05 -4.22
CA THR A 271 2.17 -22.97 -5.05
C THR A 271 0.93 -23.28 -4.22
N PRO A 272 -0.22 -22.66 -4.50
CA PRO A 272 -1.47 -23.02 -3.86
C PRO A 272 -1.82 -24.47 -4.18
N PRO A 273 -2.58 -25.17 -3.29
CA PRO A 273 -2.96 -26.58 -3.49
C PRO A 273 -3.87 -26.78 -4.72
N VAL A 274 -4.52 -25.71 -5.18
CA VAL A 274 -5.26 -25.66 -6.44
C VAL A 274 -4.58 -24.61 -7.32
N SER A 275 -3.92 -25.05 -8.36
CA SER A 275 -3.17 -24.19 -9.30
C SER A 275 -3.46 -24.63 -10.73
N ALA A 276 -3.46 -23.70 -11.66
CA ALA A 276 -3.51 -23.95 -13.10
C ALA A 276 -2.13 -24.15 -13.74
N LEU A 277 -1.08 -24.04 -12.93
CA LEU A 277 0.31 -24.21 -13.33
C LEU A 277 0.81 -25.63 -13.00
#